data_435460436691b1615381e53d695c829f
#
_entry.id   435460436691b1615381e53d695c829f
#
_cell.length_a   1.000
_cell.length_b   1.000
_cell.length_c   1.000
_cell.angle_alpha   90.00
_cell.angle_beta   90.00
_cell.angle_gamma   90.00
#
_symmetry.space_group_name_H-M   'P 1'
#
loop_
_entity.id
_entity.type
_entity.pdbx_description
1 polymer ?
#
loop_
_entity_poly.entity_id
_entity_poly.type
_entity_poly.pdbx_seq_one_letter_code
_entity_poly.pdbx_strand_id
1 'polypeptide(L)'
;MLLLKQDGDYGWPECYYDSFAQKLVLAPEYAGDGGKMIGVCANKLAPAAAFPAHWAPNGMVQYDKKEFPTRYRNGVFIAFHGSWNRAPYQQAGYSVVFQPMTDGHASGGCEIFADGFAGAVKSPDKAAHRPSGLAVGADGSLYVSDDVRGRVYRIVYRGGSADGAANATPCPSATAPAGDIVEAPANPPEGTHPNAGAAANAGPAIPE
;
A
#
# COMPACT_ATOMS: atom_id res chain seq x y z
N MET A 1 3.13 7.13 -1.43
CA MET A 1 3.90 7.26 -2.69
C MET A 1 4.52 8.65 -2.73
N LEU A 2 5.81 8.76 -3.07
CA LEU A 2 6.53 10.03 -3.12
C LEU A 2 6.92 10.36 -4.56
N LEU A 3 6.85 11.65 -4.94
CA LEU A 3 7.52 12.17 -6.13
C LEU A 3 8.92 12.63 -5.71
N LEU A 4 9.94 11.85 -6.04
CA LEU A 4 11.29 12.13 -5.60
C LEU A 4 11.83 13.40 -6.27
N LYS A 5 12.39 14.29 -5.47
CA LYS A 5 13.11 15.50 -5.89
C LYS A 5 14.53 15.44 -5.34
N GLN A 6 15.48 15.97 -6.08
CA GLN A 6 16.85 16.11 -5.57
C GLN A 6 16.81 16.94 -4.29
N ASP A 7 17.54 16.49 -3.27
CA ASP A 7 17.61 17.09 -1.93
C ASP A 7 16.25 17.27 -1.24
N GLY A 8 15.24 16.47 -1.68
CA GLY A 8 13.90 16.53 -1.12
C GLY A 8 13.82 15.89 0.27
N ASP A 9 13.31 16.64 1.24
CA ASP A 9 13.04 16.18 2.60
C ASP A 9 11.54 15.88 2.77
N TYR A 10 11.21 14.62 3.02
CA TYR A 10 9.83 14.11 3.18
C TYR A 10 9.45 13.88 4.64
N GLY A 11 10.31 14.29 5.56
CA GLY A 11 10.03 14.37 7.00
C GLY A 11 10.33 13.12 7.82
N TRP A 12 10.74 12.01 7.21
CA TRP A 12 11.12 10.82 7.99
C TRP A 12 12.42 11.07 8.75
N PRO A 13 12.52 10.68 10.03
CA PRO A 13 11.56 9.95 10.86
C PRO A 13 10.62 10.85 11.70
N GLU A 14 10.80 12.15 11.67
CA GLU A 14 10.09 13.09 12.57
C GLU A 14 8.61 13.26 12.21
N CYS A 15 8.25 13.05 10.93
CA CYS A 15 6.93 13.35 10.43
C CYS A 15 6.25 12.11 9.83
N TYR A 16 4.93 12.04 9.97
CA TYR A 16 4.09 11.13 9.20
C TYR A 16 2.96 11.88 8.51
N TYR A 17 2.42 11.29 7.45
CA TYR A 17 1.26 11.85 6.76
C TYR A 17 -0.02 11.37 7.43
N ASP A 18 -0.75 12.31 8.03
CA ASP A 18 -2.08 12.02 8.57
C ASP A 18 -3.12 12.05 7.46
N SER A 19 -3.69 10.91 7.15
CA SER A 19 -4.66 10.75 6.07
C SER A 19 -6.03 11.37 6.39
N PHE A 20 -6.36 11.57 7.67
CA PHE A 20 -7.58 12.27 8.07
C PHE A 20 -7.41 13.78 7.94
N ALA A 21 -6.29 14.31 8.42
CA ALA A 21 -5.97 15.72 8.34
C ALA A 21 -5.41 16.14 6.98
N GLN A 22 -5.08 15.18 6.10
CA GLN A 22 -4.49 15.39 4.77
C GLN A 22 -3.22 16.24 4.79
N LYS A 23 -2.36 16.04 5.79
CA LYS A 23 -1.13 16.81 5.99
C LYS A 23 -0.06 16.01 6.71
N LEU A 24 1.18 16.48 6.61
CA LEU A 24 2.29 15.99 7.44
C LEU A 24 2.15 16.58 8.84
N VAL A 25 2.31 15.73 9.85
CA VAL A 25 2.26 16.08 11.27
C VAL A 25 3.41 15.43 12.00
N LEU A 26 3.76 16.00 13.15
CA LEU A 26 4.84 15.51 13.99
C LEU A 26 4.48 14.17 14.61
N ALA A 27 5.39 13.20 14.53
CA ALA A 27 5.18 11.88 15.10
C ALA A 27 5.25 11.93 16.63
N PRO A 28 4.46 11.09 17.34
CA PRO A 28 4.42 11.09 18.80
C PRO A 28 5.80 10.90 19.44
N GLU A 29 6.67 10.10 18.84
CA GLU A 29 8.05 9.85 19.30
C GLU A 29 8.93 11.12 19.27
N TYR A 30 8.50 12.14 18.51
CA TYR A 30 9.16 13.44 18.39
C TYR A 30 8.32 14.57 19.00
N ALA A 31 7.58 14.27 20.06
CA ALA A 31 6.71 15.18 20.80
C ALA A 31 5.47 15.67 20.03
N GLY A 32 5.00 14.92 19.04
CA GLY A 32 3.71 15.13 18.41
C GLY A 32 2.54 14.76 19.32
N ASP A 33 1.37 15.30 19.02
CA ASP A 33 0.15 15.17 19.83
C ASP A 33 -0.92 14.27 19.17
N GLY A 34 -0.51 13.42 18.26
CA GLY A 34 -1.41 12.50 17.55
C GLY A 34 -2.22 13.11 16.41
N GLY A 35 -1.67 14.12 15.72
CA GLY A 35 -2.21 14.58 14.45
C GLY A 35 -2.56 16.07 14.33
N LYS A 36 -2.33 16.87 15.38
CA LYS A 36 -2.60 18.32 15.37
C LYS A 36 -1.31 19.13 15.19
N MET A 37 -0.26 18.75 15.90
CA MET A 37 1.01 19.47 15.89
C MET A 37 1.76 19.22 14.58
N ILE A 38 2.05 20.31 13.86
CA ILE A 38 2.80 20.26 12.60
C ILE A 38 4.30 20.41 12.85
N GLY A 39 4.72 21.40 13.65
CA GLY A 39 6.12 21.64 13.98
C GLY A 39 7.01 21.76 12.75
N VAL A 40 8.14 21.06 12.76
CA VAL A 40 9.10 21.01 11.63
C VAL A 40 8.54 20.45 10.34
N CYS A 41 7.42 19.73 10.44
CA CYS A 41 6.76 19.09 9.27
C CYS A 41 6.14 20.09 8.29
N ALA A 42 5.98 21.36 8.72
CA ALA A 42 5.47 22.43 7.85
C ALA A 42 6.33 22.66 6.60
N ASN A 43 7.63 22.38 6.69
CA ASN A 43 8.60 22.61 5.61
C ASN A 43 8.98 21.35 4.84
N LYS A 44 8.33 20.22 5.13
CA LYS A 44 8.60 18.93 4.49
C LYS A 44 7.72 18.73 3.25
N LEU A 45 8.22 17.93 2.31
CA LEU A 45 7.48 17.61 1.09
C LEU A 45 6.37 16.58 1.37
N ALA A 46 5.15 16.92 1.02
CA ALA A 46 4.02 15.99 1.14
C ALA A 46 4.12 14.84 0.12
N PRO A 47 3.50 13.67 0.40
CA PRO A 47 3.42 12.59 -0.56
C PRO A 47 2.58 12.97 -1.79
N ALA A 48 2.93 12.41 -2.95
CA ALA A 48 2.15 12.55 -4.18
C ALA A 48 0.80 11.82 -4.10
N ALA A 49 0.74 10.72 -3.35
CA ALA A 49 -0.49 10.02 -2.99
C ALA A 49 -0.32 9.30 -1.66
N ALA A 50 -1.40 9.24 -0.88
CA ALA A 50 -1.48 8.50 0.38
C ALA A 50 -2.51 7.37 0.27
N PHE A 51 -2.27 6.28 1.00
CA PHE A 51 -3.11 5.09 1.01
C PHE A 51 -3.40 4.69 2.46
N PRO A 52 -4.44 3.86 2.70
CA PRO A 52 -4.72 3.38 4.04
C PRO A 52 -3.49 2.74 4.70
N ALA A 53 -3.31 3.02 5.98
CA ALA A 53 -2.16 2.52 6.73
C ALA A 53 -2.10 0.99 6.76
N HIS A 54 -0.88 0.47 6.85
CA HIS A 54 -0.57 -0.96 7.00
C HIS A 54 -0.98 -1.87 5.83
N TRP A 55 -1.32 -1.33 4.66
CA TRP A 55 -1.61 -2.19 3.50
C TRP A 55 -0.36 -2.84 2.89
N ALA A 56 0.83 -2.40 3.26
CA ALA A 56 2.13 -2.92 2.81
C ALA A 56 2.31 -2.87 1.28
N PRO A 57 2.57 -1.68 0.69
CA PRO A 57 2.89 -1.57 -0.74
C PRO A 57 4.28 -2.18 -1.01
N ASN A 58 4.34 -3.25 -1.79
CA ASN A 58 5.58 -3.96 -2.12
C ASN A 58 6.05 -3.70 -3.55
N GLY A 59 5.14 -3.54 -4.50
CA GLY A 59 5.47 -3.31 -5.90
C GLY A 59 4.70 -2.13 -6.47
N MET A 60 5.32 -1.42 -7.40
CA MET A 60 4.73 -0.28 -8.09
C MET A 60 5.22 -0.24 -9.53
N VAL A 61 4.31 0.06 -10.48
CA VAL A 61 4.66 0.26 -11.88
C VAL A 61 3.80 1.34 -12.51
N GLN A 62 4.43 2.25 -13.25
CA GLN A 62 3.72 3.21 -14.07
C GLN A 62 3.09 2.51 -15.27
N TYR A 63 1.87 2.90 -15.62
CA TYR A 63 1.16 2.35 -16.75
C TYR A 63 0.87 3.42 -17.81
N ASP A 64 1.45 3.23 -18.98
CA ASP A 64 1.35 4.10 -20.16
C ASP A 64 0.78 3.36 -21.39
N LYS A 65 0.34 2.10 -21.24
CA LYS A 65 -0.15 1.26 -22.34
C LYS A 65 -1.63 1.49 -22.61
N LYS A 66 -2.12 0.82 -23.67
CA LYS A 66 -3.49 0.97 -24.18
C LYS A 66 -4.31 -0.31 -24.05
N GLU A 67 -3.78 -1.36 -23.44
CA GLU A 67 -4.48 -2.65 -23.27
C GLU A 67 -5.72 -2.50 -22.39
N PHE A 68 -5.58 -1.80 -21.25
CA PHE A 68 -6.71 -1.54 -20.36
C PHE A 68 -7.53 -0.31 -20.81
N PRO A 69 -8.79 -0.18 -20.34
CA PRO A 69 -9.64 0.99 -20.59
C PRO A 69 -8.97 2.32 -20.31
N THR A 70 -9.44 3.38 -20.95
CA THR A 70 -8.82 4.71 -20.93
C THR A 70 -8.60 5.26 -19.52
N ARG A 71 -9.46 4.92 -18.56
CA ARG A 71 -9.32 5.34 -17.15
C ARG A 71 -8.05 4.85 -16.48
N TYR A 72 -7.46 3.73 -16.97
CA TYR A 72 -6.21 3.17 -16.46
C TYR A 72 -4.97 3.69 -17.19
N ARG A 73 -5.10 4.75 -17.97
CA ARG A 73 -3.94 5.42 -18.58
C ARG A 73 -3.44 6.53 -17.69
N ASN A 74 -2.13 6.78 -17.78
CA ASN A 74 -1.47 7.84 -17.02
C ASN A 74 -1.65 7.68 -15.49
N GLY A 75 -1.27 6.53 -14.98
CA GLY A 75 -1.34 6.25 -13.56
C GLY A 75 -0.35 5.19 -13.14
N VAL A 76 -0.52 4.72 -11.93
CA VAL A 76 0.38 3.78 -11.27
C VAL A 76 -0.42 2.60 -10.73
N PHE A 77 -0.02 1.38 -11.08
CA PHE A 77 -0.47 0.19 -10.38
C PHE A 77 0.42 -0.06 -9.17
N ILE A 78 -0.18 -0.41 -8.05
CA ILE A 78 0.49 -0.68 -6.78
C ILE A 78 0.01 -2.02 -6.23
N ALA A 79 0.94 -2.94 -5.97
CA ALA A 79 0.65 -4.19 -5.30
C ALA A 79 0.71 -3.99 -3.79
N PHE A 80 -0.42 -4.13 -3.13
CA PHE A 80 -0.51 -4.15 -1.68
C PHE A 80 -0.48 -5.58 -1.18
N HIS A 81 0.64 -5.94 -0.54
CA HIS A 81 0.90 -7.27 -0.03
C HIS A 81 -0.08 -7.71 1.06
N GLY A 82 -0.67 -6.76 1.74
CA GLY A 82 -1.65 -6.97 2.80
C GLY A 82 -1.06 -6.79 4.20
N SER A 83 -1.90 -6.28 5.07
CA SER A 83 -1.53 -5.95 6.44
C SER A 83 -1.29 -7.19 7.30
N TRP A 84 -0.46 -7.04 8.33
CA TRP A 84 -0.19 -8.03 9.36
C TRP A 84 -0.37 -7.46 10.78
N ASN A 85 -0.36 -6.13 10.89
CA ASN A 85 -0.58 -5.43 12.16
C ASN A 85 -1.43 -4.18 11.88
N ARG A 86 -2.74 -4.29 11.98
CA ARG A 86 -3.67 -3.20 11.68
C ARG A 86 -4.71 -2.98 12.79
N ALA A 87 -4.53 -3.62 13.95
CA ALA A 87 -5.43 -3.41 15.07
C ALA A 87 -5.57 -1.91 15.42
N PRO A 88 -6.76 -1.41 15.78
CA PRO A 88 -8.01 -2.14 15.99
C PRO A 88 -8.82 -2.44 14.71
N TYR A 89 -8.32 -2.08 13.54
CA TYR A 89 -8.99 -2.30 12.27
C TYR A 89 -8.77 -3.71 11.74
N GLN A 90 -9.70 -4.17 10.90
CA GLN A 90 -9.56 -5.43 10.18
C GLN A 90 -8.37 -5.41 9.24
N GLN A 91 -7.76 -6.58 9.00
CA GLN A 91 -6.68 -6.73 8.03
C GLN A 91 -7.17 -6.38 6.62
N ALA A 92 -6.36 -5.64 5.87
CA ALA A 92 -6.72 -5.11 4.56
C ALA A 92 -5.48 -5.02 3.62
N GLY A 93 -5.68 -4.52 2.41
CA GLY A 93 -4.75 -4.67 1.31
C GLY A 93 -5.02 -6.00 0.60
N TYR A 94 -4.00 -6.78 0.27
CA TYR A 94 -4.10 -8.03 -0.49
C TYR A 94 -4.71 -7.81 -1.89
N SER A 95 -4.38 -6.71 -2.51
CA SER A 95 -4.98 -6.27 -3.77
C SER A 95 -3.97 -5.51 -4.64
N VAL A 96 -4.28 -5.38 -5.91
CA VAL A 96 -3.63 -4.41 -6.79
C VAL A 96 -4.54 -3.22 -6.94
N VAL A 97 -3.98 -2.05 -6.75
CA VAL A 97 -4.69 -0.75 -6.80
C VAL A 97 -4.18 0.04 -7.97
N PHE A 98 -5.04 0.81 -8.60
CA PHE A 98 -4.67 1.83 -9.57
C PHE A 98 -4.85 3.23 -8.98
N GLN A 99 -3.81 4.05 -9.10
CA GLN A 99 -3.82 5.46 -8.73
C GLN A 99 -3.68 6.30 -9.99
N PRO A 100 -4.73 7.07 -10.39
CA PRO A 100 -4.59 8.02 -11.49
C PRO A 100 -3.60 9.12 -11.14
N MET A 101 -2.80 9.54 -12.10
CA MET A 101 -1.76 10.57 -11.92
C MET A 101 -1.86 11.63 -13.01
N THR A 102 -1.58 12.87 -12.65
CA THR A 102 -1.39 13.99 -13.56
C THR A 102 -0.22 14.82 -13.07
N ASP A 103 0.76 15.06 -13.92
CA ASP A 103 1.97 15.86 -13.62
C ASP A 103 2.68 15.41 -12.33
N GLY A 104 2.75 14.09 -12.09
CA GLY A 104 3.41 13.51 -10.92
C GLY A 104 2.60 13.54 -9.62
N HIS A 105 1.36 14.03 -9.65
CA HIS A 105 0.47 14.09 -8.50
C HIS A 105 -0.77 13.21 -8.71
N ALA A 106 -1.37 12.75 -7.61
CA ALA A 106 -2.63 12.05 -7.67
C ALA A 106 -3.72 12.96 -8.26
N SER A 107 -4.43 12.49 -9.28
CA SER A 107 -5.50 13.22 -9.97
C SER A 107 -6.89 12.68 -9.66
N GLY A 108 -7.07 12.16 -8.47
CA GLY A 108 -8.32 11.57 -7.99
C GLY A 108 -8.06 10.48 -6.95
N GLY A 109 -9.14 9.86 -6.49
CA GLY A 109 -9.06 8.70 -5.59
C GLY A 109 -8.47 7.48 -6.30
N CYS A 110 -7.82 6.61 -5.55
CA CYS A 110 -7.40 5.31 -6.08
C CYS A 110 -8.60 4.35 -6.19
N GLU A 111 -8.45 3.33 -7.02
CA GLU A 111 -9.44 2.26 -7.15
C GLU A 111 -8.79 0.88 -7.01
N ILE A 112 -9.55 -0.07 -6.48
CA ILE A 112 -9.15 -1.48 -6.44
C ILE A 112 -9.26 -2.02 -7.86
N PHE A 113 -8.10 -2.34 -8.46
CA PHE A 113 -8.02 -2.88 -9.82
C PHE A 113 -8.20 -4.40 -9.84
N ALA A 114 -7.53 -5.11 -8.94
CA ALA A 114 -7.67 -6.54 -8.77
C ALA A 114 -7.65 -6.92 -7.29
N ASP A 115 -8.63 -7.72 -6.85
CA ASP A 115 -8.80 -8.20 -5.48
C ASP A 115 -8.97 -9.72 -5.47
N GLY A 116 -9.30 -10.27 -4.29
CA GLY A 116 -9.55 -11.70 -4.10
C GLY A 116 -8.30 -12.54 -3.86
N PHE A 117 -7.11 -11.95 -3.86
CA PHE A 117 -5.85 -12.67 -3.63
C PHE A 117 -5.84 -13.41 -2.28
N ALA A 118 -6.30 -12.79 -1.21
CA ALA A 118 -6.31 -13.41 0.11
C ALA A 118 -7.26 -14.64 0.21
N GLY A 119 -8.21 -14.76 -0.71
CA GLY A 119 -9.27 -15.76 -0.59
C GLY A 119 -10.26 -15.40 0.52
N ALA A 120 -10.72 -16.41 1.26
CA ALA A 120 -11.75 -16.22 2.28
C ALA A 120 -11.28 -15.47 3.54
N VAL A 121 -9.97 -15.46 3.82
CA VAL A 121 -9.43 -14.90 5.07
C VAL A 121 -8.30 -13.92 4.76
N LYS A 122 -8.52 -12.65 5.08
CA LYS A 122 -7.49 -11.61 5.01
C LYS A 122 -6.66 -11.62 6.30
N SER A 123 -5.66 -12.49 6.35
CA SER A 123 -4.65 -12.48 7.43
C SER A 123 -3.30 -12.98 6.90
N PRO A 124 -2.17 -12.57 7.50
CA PRO A 124 -0.84 -12.88 6.97
C PRO A 124 -0.53 -14.37 6.89
N ASP A 125 -1.07 -15.17 7.81
CA ASP A 125 -0.84 -16.60 7.93
C ASP A 125 -1.86 -17.47 7.17
N LYS A 126 -3.00 -16.89 6.76
CA LYS A 126 -4.11 -17.64 6.13
C LYS A 126 -4.47 -17.15 4.73
N ALA A 127 -3.92 -16.01 4.31
CA ALA A 127 -4.16 -15.51 2.96
C ALA A 127 -3.67 -16.53 1.91
N ALA A 128 -4.54 -16.85 0.96
CA ALA A 128 -4.22 -17.81 -0.09
C ALA A 128 -3.08 -17.31 -0.99
N HIS A 129 -3.07 -16.02 -1.29
CA HIS A 129 -2.09 -15.33 -2.12
C HIS A 129 -1.86 -13.91 -1.61
N ARG A 130 -0.67 -13.36 -1.88
CA ARG A 130 -0.30 -12.00 -1.51
C ARG A 130 0.43 -11.32 -2.68
N PRO A 131 -0.14 -10.27 -3.30
CA PRO A 131 0.51 -9.56 -4.39
C PRO A 131 1.81 -8.91 -3.91
N SER A 132 2.89 -9.05 -4.67
CA SER A 132 4.20 -8.52 -4.29
C SER A 132 4.80 -7.63 -5.38
N GLY A 133 5.27 -8.20 -6.49
CA GLY A 133 5.87 -7.47 -7.60
C GLY A 133 4.89 -7.18 -8.73
N LEU A 134 5.18 -6.13 -9.51
CA LEU A 134 4.42 -5.76 -10.70
C LEU A 134 5.35 -5.55 -11.89
N ALA A 135 4.88 -5.95 -13.09
CA ALA A 135 5.52 -5.62 -14.36
C ALA A 135 4.46 -5.42 -15.45
N VAL A 136 4.78 -4.58 -16.44
CA VAL A 136 3.94 -4.37 -17.61
C VAL A 136 4.56 -5.07 -18.81
N GLY A 137 3.78 -5.93 -19.47
CA GLY A 137 4.19 -6.60 -20.68
C GLY A 137 4.28 -5.68 -21.90
N ALA A 138 4.98 -6.10 -22.93
CA ALA A 138 5.08 -5.36 -24.19
C ALA A 138 3.70 -5.13 -24.83
N ASP A 139 2.79 -6.06 -24.64
CA ASP A 139 1.39 -6.00 -25.09
C ASP A 139 0.48 -5.17 -24.18
N GLY A 140 0.99 -4.65 -23.07
CA GLY A 140 0.24 -3.86 -22.09
C GLY A 140 -0.45 -4.68 -21.00
N SER A 141 -0.32 -6.02 -20.99
CA SER A 141 -0.82 -6.84 -19.88
C SER A 141 -0.06 -6.54 -18.58
N LEU A 142 -0.74 -6.69 -17.45
CA LEU A 142 -0.13 -6.53 -16.13
C LEU A 142 0.23 -7.88 -15.53
N TYR A 143 1.47 -8.04 -15.13
CA TYR A 143 1.95 -9.21 -14.39
C TYR A 143 2.03 -8.89 -12.90
N VAL A 144 1.54 -9.81 -12.08
CA VAL A 144 1.51 -9.70 -10.61
C VAL A 144 2.15 -10.94 -10.02
N SER A 145 3.24 -10.79 -9.27
CA SER A 145 3.82 -11.91 -8.53
C SER A 145 3.13 -12.12 -7.18
N ASP A 146 3.08 -13.38 -6.77
CA ASP A 146 2.59 -13.85 -5.48
C ASP A 146 3.71 -14.64 -4.79
N ASP A 147 4.17 -14.20 -3.64
CA ASP A 147 5.28 -14.79 -2.91
C ASP A 147 4.85 -15.93 -1.95
N VAL A 148 3.55 -16.06 -1.67
CA VAL A 148 3.03 -17.14 -0.83
C VAL A 148 3.03 -18.48 -1.57
N ARG A 149 2.69 -18.46 -2.87
CA ARG A 149 2.58 -19.67 -3.70
C ARG A 149 3.55 -19.72 -4.86
N GLY A 150 4.44 -18.74 -4.99
CA GLY A 150 5.41 -18.67 -6.09
C GLY A 150 4.74 -18.60 -7.45
N ARG A 151 3.66 -17.79 -7.60
CA ARG A 151 2.90 -17.65 -8.84
C ARG A 151 3.13 -16.29 -9.47
N VAL A 152 2.90 -16.24 -10.79
CA VAL A 152 2.80 -14.99 -11.53
C VAL A 152 1.47 -15.00 -12.27
N TYR A 153 0.63 -14.03 -11.95
CA TYR A 153 -0.64 -13.79 -12.65
C TYR A 153 -0.39 -12.85 -13.83
N ARG A 154 -1.01 -13.13 -14.95
CA ARG A 154 -1.09 -12.22 -16.08
C ARG A 154 -2.53 -11.72 -16.22
N ILE A 155 -2.72 -10.42 -16.11
CA ILE A 155 -4.01 -9.76 -16.25
C ILE A 155 -4.06 -9.14 -17.64
N VAL A 156 -5.10 -9.48 -18.40
CA VAL A 156 -5.37 -8.97 -19.75
C VAL A 156 -6.80 -8.43 -19.82
N TYR A 157 -7.03 -7.42 -20.63
CA TYR A 157 -8.38 -6.93 -20.90
C TYR A 157 -8.99 -7.75 -22.04
N ARG A 158 -10.19 -8.29 -21.85
CA ARG A 158 -10.89 -9.10 -22.86
C ARG A 158 -12.07 -8.38 -23.52
N GLY A 159 -12.15 -7.07 -23.36
CA GLY A 159 -13.32 -6.31 -23.76
C GLY A 159 -14.47 -6.45 -22.75
N GLY A 160 -15.49 -5.69 -22.97
CA GLY A 160 -16.67 -5.58 -22.12
C GLY A 160 -17.34 -4.25 -22.43
N SER A 161 -18.46 -3.93 -21.79
CA SER A 161 -19.03 -2.58 -21.89
C SER A 161 -17.95 -1.59 -21.47
N ALA A 162 -17.42 -0.92 -22.50
CA ALA A 162 -16.32 0.00 -22.38
C ALA A 162 -16.62 1.04 -21.29
N ASP A 163 -15.60 1.60 -20.71
CA ASP A 163 -15.68 2.75 -19.83
C ASP A 163 -16.48 2.58 -18.55
N GLY A 164 -16.65 1.36 -18.06
CA GLY A 164 -17.31 1.00 -16.81
C GLY A 164 -16.83 1.74 -15.56
N ALA A 165 -16.89 3.09 -15.59
CA ALA A 165 -16.80 3.91 -14.39
C ALA A 165 -17.86 3.48 -13.34
N ALA A 166 -18.94 2.86 -13.80
CA ALA A 166 -19.98 2.30 -12.95
C ALA A 166 -19.55 1.13 -12.08
N ASN A 167 -18.40 0.47 -12.38
CA ASN A 167 -17.92 -0.72 -11.68
C ASN A 167 -16.56 -0.49 -11.00
N ALA A 168 -16.06 0.75 -10.94
CA ALA A 168 -14.85 1.06 -10.19
C ALA A 168 -15.12 0.89 -8.69
N THR A 169 -14.34 0.08 -8.01
CA THR A 169 -14.36 -0.01 -6.55
C THR A 169 -13.36 0.99 -6.01
N PRO A 170 -13.80 2.11 -5.44
CA PRO A 170 -12.86 3.09 -4.88
C PRO A 170 -12.07 2.46 -3.73
N CYS A 171 -10.84 2.92 -3.53
CA CYS A 171 -10.14 2.59 -2.30
C CYS A 171 -10.97 3.10 -1.11
N PRO A 172 -11.00 2.35 0.00
CA PRO A 172 -11.64 2.83 1.22
C PRO A 172 -11.10 4.21 1.59
N SER A 173 -12.01 5.14 1.88
CA SER A 173 -11.63 6.43 2.43
C SER A 173 -10.91 6.23 3.76
N ALA A 174 -9.99 7.14 4.10
CA ALA A 174 -9.38 7.18 5.42
C ALA A 174 -10.40 7.41 6.55
N THR A 175 -11.59 7.91 6.22
CA THR A 175 -12.72 7.97 7.14
C THR A 175 -13.33 6.58 7.26
N ALA A 176 -12.78 5.74 8.16
CA ALA A 176 -13.44 4.51 8.54
C ALA A 176 -14.79 4.86 9.19
N PRO A 177 -15.90 4.20 8.80
CA PRO A 177 -17.14 4.33 9.55
C PRO A 177 -16.90 3.85 10.98
N ALA A 178 -17.50 4.53 11.95
CA ALA A 178 -17.35 4.27 13.39
C ALA A 178 -17.75 2.85 13.84
N GLY A 179 -18.17 1.98 12.93
CA GLY A 179 -18.59 0.60 13.19
C GLY A 179 -17.53 -0.48 12.99
N ASP A 180 -16.36 -0.15 12.41
CA ASP A 180 -15.34 -1.16 12.07
C ASP A 180 -14.20 -1.23 13.11
N ILE A 181 -14.37 -0.62 14.28
CA ILE A 181 -13.39 -0.72 15.37
C ILE A 181 -13.65 -2.04 16.10
N VAL A 182 -12.79 -3.02 15.86
CA VAL A 182 -12.70 -4.19 16.75
C VAL A 182 -11.94 -3.71 17.98
N GLU A 183 -12.56 -3.81 19.15
CA GLU A 183 -11.90 -3.51 20.43
C GLU A 183 -10.60 -4.31 20.50
N ALA A 184 -9.48 -3.63 20.58
CA ALA A 184 -8.18 -4.29 20.63
C ALA A 184 -8.16 -5.16 21.90
N PRO A 185 -7.74 -6.42 21.84
CA PRO A 185 -7.45 -7.15 23.04
C PRO A 185 -6.42 -6.35 23.86
N ALA A 186 -6.64 -6.24 25.15
CA ALA A 186 -5.72 -5.55 26.07
C ALA A 186 -4.28 -6.00 25.75
N ASN A 187 -3.37 -5.03 25.60
CA ASN A 187 -1.97 -5.30 25.28
C ASN A 187 -1.47 -6.46 26.14
N PRO A 188 -0.84 -7.48 25.54
CA PRO A 188 -0.14 -8.47 26.34
C PRO A 188 0.91 -7.76 27.18
N PRO A 189 1.19 -8.22 28.40
CA PRO A 189 2.16 -7.57 29.27
C PRO A 189 3.50 -7.42 28.55
N GLU A 190 4.14 -6.25 28.70
CA GLU A 190 5.47 -5.97 28.15
C GLU A 190 6.41 -7.14 28.49
N GLY A 191 6.95 -7.80 27.44
CA GLY A 191 7.91 -8.88 27.62
C GLY A 191 7.76 -10.08 26.69
N THR A 192 6.69 -10.21 25.92
CA THR A 192 6.52 -11.32 25.00
C THR A 192 6.57 -10.89 23.53
N HIS A 193 7.72 -10.39 23.07
CA HIS A 193 8.02 -10.35 21.66
C HIS A 193 8.55 -11.73 21.22
N PRO A 194 7.89 -12.45 20.30
CA PRO A 194 8.34 -13.77 19.84
C PRO A 194 9.58 -13.74 18.95
N ASN A 195 10.27 -12.61 18.82
CA ASN A 195 11.45 -12.45 17.96
C ASN A 195 12.74 -12.07 18.69
N ALA A 196 12.86 -12.30 19.98
CA ALA A 196 14.14 -12.15 20.70
C ALA A 196 15.03 -13.40 20.65
N GLY A 197 15.08 -14.12 19.52
CA GLY A 197 15.80 -15.37 19.44
C GLY A 197 16.26 -15.86 18.06
N ALA A 198 16.46 -14.97 17.09
CA ALA A 198 17.04 -15.37 15.81
C ALA A 198 18.21 -14.44 15.45
N ALA A 199 19.25 -14.44 16.29
CA ALA A 199 20.56 -13.97 15.91
C ALA A 199 21.47 -15.20 15.69
N ALA A 200 22.23 -15.14 14.59
CA ALA A 200 23.34 -16.03 14.24
C ALA A 200 22.99 -17.37 13.58
N ASN A 201 22.77 -17.33 12.27
CA ASN A 201 23.37 -18.35 11.40
C ASN A 201 24.28 -17.63 10.40
N ALA A 202 25.57 -17.62 10.72
CA ALA A 202 26.62 -17.27 9.78
C ALA A 202 26.65 -18.36 8.70
N GLY A 203 26.32 -18.00 7.45
CA GLY A 203 26.51 -18.87 6.30
C GLY A 203 27.99 -19.16 6.06
N PRO A 204 28.31 -20.27 5.39
CA PRO A 204 29.71 -20.68 5.17
C PRO A 204 30.41 -19.69 4.22
N ALA A 205 31.66 -19.38 4.56
CA ALA A 205 32.57 -18.59 3.73
C ALA A 205 32.77 -19.25 2.35
N ILE A 206 32.71 -18.44 1.29
CA ILE A 206 33.07 -18.85 -0.07
C ILE A 206 34.61 -18.86 -0.14
N PRO A 207 35.28 -19.97 -0.51
CA PRO A 207 36.72 -19.96 -0.75
C PRO A 207 37.03 -19.20 -2.05
N GLU A 208 38.22 -18.57 -2.07
CA GLU A 208 38.82 -17.86 -3.20
C GLU A 208 39.05 -18.75 -4.44
#